data_1d6961fa98e2b887bc16101cfd924da2
#
_entry.id   1d6961fa98e2b887bc16101cfd924da2
#
_cell.length_a   1.000
_cell.length_b   1.000
_cell.length_c   1.000
_cell.angle_alpha   90.00
_cell.angle_beta   90.00
_cell.angle_gamma   90.00
#
_symmetry.space_group_name_H-M   'P 1'
#
loop_
_entity.id
_entity.type
_entity.pdbx_description
1 polymer ?
#
loop_
_entity_poly.entity_id
_entity_poly.type
_entity_poly.pdbx_seq_one_letter_code
_entity_poly.pdbx_strand_id
1 'polypeptide(L)'
;AAGGEVKKAEKSHIGIANEIIINNEGLNNSIYKNKNNNFNSPAFNFDEVVKLPTNGICLASNKINKVQSSYFTVGKSKIYGLQYHPEITYEKMISLIEFRKDRLIQTRKVFRDEEEIKNHILFIKKEIAVSNKSQRMIELKNWMDSIN
;
A
#
# COMPACT_ATOMS: atom_id res chain seq x y z
N ALA A 1 -19.55 2.84 -1.09
CA ALA A 1 -20.46 2.52 0.01
C ALA A 1 -20.41 3.57 1.13
N ALA A 2 -19.23 4.00 1.58
CA ALA A 2 -19.09 4.97 2.68
C ALA A 2 -19.04 6.45 2.24
N GLY A 3 -19.30 6.78 0.97
CA GLY A 3 -19.33 8.15 0.43
C GLY A 3 -17.99 8.71 -0.04
N GLY A 4 -16.95 7.87 -0.08
CA GLY A 4 -15.67 8.21 -0.72
C GLY A 4 -15.69 8.00 -2.24
N GLU A 5 -14.58 8.36 -2.91
CA GLU A 5 -14.40 8.21 -4.35
C GLU A 5 -13.04 7.56 -4.66
N VAL A 6 -13.05 6.61 -5.59
CA VAL A 6 -11.87 5.92 -6.12
C VAL A 6 -11.80 6.15 -7.62
N LYS A 7 -10.61 6.43 -8.13
CA LYS A 7 -10.35 6.59 -9.57
C LYS A 7 -9.16 5.76 -9.99
N LYS A 8 -9.03 5.54 -11.31
CA LYS A 8 -7.83 4.98 -11.88
C LYS A 8 -6.65 5.90 -11.58
N ALA A 9 -5.58 5.37 -11.00
CA ALA A 9 -4.37 6.12 -10.71
C ALA A 9 -3.60 6.46 -12.00
N GLU A 10 -2.93 7.61 -12.03
CA GLU A 10 -2.00 7.96 -13.11
C GLU A 10 -0.79 7.02 -13.11
N LYS A 11 -0.31 6.65 -11.93
CA LYS A 11 0.79 5.70 -11.72
C LYS A 11 0.32 4.57 -10.83
N SER A 12 0.65 3.34 -11.22
CA SER A 12 0.31 2.14 -10.48
C SER A 12 1.42 1.73 -9.54
N HIS A 13 1.06 1.13 -8.39
CA HIS A 13 2.02 0.39 -7.58
C HIS A 13 2.03 -1.07 -8.04
N ILE A 14 3.16 -1.54 -8.50
CA ILE A 14 3.34 -2.92 -8.97
C ILE A 14 4.44 -3.59 -8.16
N GLY A 15 4.03 -4.40 -7.19
CA GLY A 15 4.92 -5.13 -6.29
C GLY A 15 5.37 -4.34 -5.06
N ILE A 16 5.48 -3.01 -5.16
CA ILE A 16 5.95 -2.16 -4.06
C ILE A 16 5.32 -0.76 -4.11
N ALA A 17 4.97 -0.23 -2.95
CA ALA A 17 4.74 1.19 -2.69
C ALA A 17 5.91 1.75 -1.89
N ASN A 18 6.65 2.68 -2.49
CA ASN A 18 7.84 3.27 -1.89
C ASN A 18 7.52 4.55 -1.13
N GLU A 19 8.38 4.87 -0.16
CA GLU A 19 8.40 6.15 0.55
C GLU A 19 7.01 6.51 1.10
N ILE A 20 6.33 5.55 1.74
CA ILE A 20 5.08 5.82 2.45
C ILE A 20 5.41 6.61 3.71
N ILE A 21 4.85 7.81 3.82
CA ILE A 21 5.08 8.72 4.94
C ILE A 21 3.81 8.79 5.78
N ILE A 22 3.95 8.49 7.07
CA ILE A 22 2.89 8.64 8.06
C ILE A 22 2.77 10.13 8.39
N ASN A 23 1.57 10.70 8.27
CA ASN A 23 1.31 12.10 8.62
C ASN A 23 1.01 12.27 10.13
N ASN A 24 0.77 13.50 10.58
CA ASN A 24 0.50 13.79 12.00
C ASN A 24 -0.70 13.01 12.56
N GLU A 25 -1.77 12.84 11.78
CA GLU A 25 -2.94 12.05 12.17
C GLU A 25 -2.57 10.57 12.33
N GLY A 26 -1.74 10.05 11.41
CA GLY A 26 -1.23 8.69 11.47
C GLY A 26 -0.30 8.47 12.67
N LEU A 27 0.60 9.41 12.96
CA LEU A 27 1.52 9.33 14.11
C LEU A 27 0.77 9.28 15.46
N ASN A 28 -0.39 9.91 15.53
CA ASN A 28 -1.26 9.89 16.71
C ASN A 28 -2.25 8.72 16.72
N ASN A 29 -2.26 7.88 15.67
CA ASN A 29 -3.18 6.75 15.55
C ASN A 29 -2.54 5.45 16.02
N SER A 30 -3.28 4.68 16.82
CA SER A 30 -2.79 3.42 17.40
C SER A 30 -2.34 2.39 16.37
N ILE A 31 -2.88 2.42 15.14
CA ILE A 31 -2.50 1.48 14.07
C ILE A 31 -1.01 1.57 13.71
N TYR A 32 -0.41 2.76 13.86
CA TYR A 32 1.01 3.01 13.56
C TYR A 32 1.93 3.05 14.79
N LYS A 33 1.42 2.67 15.96
CA LYS A 33 2.25 2.60 17.17
C LYS A 33 3.50 1.73 16.93
N ASN A 34 4.69 2.29 17.17
CA ASN A 34 6.00 1.67 16.95
C ASN A 34 6.36 1.38 15.47
N LYS A 35 5.65 1.99 14.51
CA LYS A 35 6.01 1.95 13.09
C LYS A 35 7.02 3.02 12.75
N ASN A 36 7.94 2.72 11.84
CA ASN A 36 8.82 3.74 11.26
C ASN A 36 7.98 4.75 10.46
N ASN A 37 8.28 6.05 10.60
CA ASN A 37 7.52 7.13 9.97
C ASN A 37 7.59 7.14 8.45
N ASN A 38 8.66 6.59 7.88
CA ASN A 38 8.86 6.40 6.45
C ASN A 38 9.18 4.92 6.22
N PHE A 39 8.46 4.27 5.30
CA PHE A 39 8.62 2.86 5.02
C PHE A 39 8.19 2.50 3.61
N ASN A 40 8.67 1.36 3.14
CA ASN A 40 8.20 0.70 1.92
C ASN A 40 7.28 -0.47 2.29
N SER A 41 6.33 -0.79 1.43
CA SER A 41 5.45 -1.94 1.65
C SER A 41 5.07 -2.62 0.34
N PRO A 42 4.84 -3.94 0.33
CA PRO A 42 4.26 -4.59 -0.84
C PRO A 42 2.95 -3.95 -1.26
N ALA A 43 2.76 -3.74 -2.56
CA ALA A 43 1.53 -3.15 -3.10
C ALA A 43 1.30 -3.59 -4.54
N PHE A 44 0.03 -3.74 -4.93
CA PHE A 44 -0.35 -4.07 -6.30
C PHE A 44 -1.71 -3.46 -6.61
N ASN A 45 -1.74 -2.20 -7.03
CA ASN A 45 -2.98 -1.48 -7.31
C ASN A 45 -2.87 -0.60 -8.56
N PHE A 46 -4.01 -0.42 -9.22
CA PHE A 46 -4.18 0.43 -10.39
C PHE A 46 -5.09 1.63 -10.13
N ASP A 47 -5.71 1.64 -8.96
CA ASP A 47 -6.67 2.66 -8.56
C ASP A 47 -6.17 3.39 -7.31
N GLU A 48 -6.63 4.61 -7.12
CA GLU A 48 -6.32 5.43 -5.96
C GLU A 48 -7.58 6.02 -5.31
N VAL A 49 -7.53 6.21 -4.02
CA VAL A 49 -8.55 6.95 -3.28
C VAL A 49 -8.33 8.43 -3.50
N VAL A 50 -9.28 9.10 -4.18
CA VAL A 50 -9.22 10.55 -4.45
C VAL A 50 -10.07 11.37 -3.48
N LYS A 51 -11.05 10.73 -2.84
CA LYS A 51 -11.90 11.35 -1.83
C LYS A 51 -12.21 10.34 -0.72
N LEU A 52 -11.93 10.72 0.50
CA LEU A 52 -12.33 9.95 1.67
C LEU A 52 -13.81 10.19 2.01
N PRO A 53 -14.47 9.28 2.76
CA PRO A 53 -15.77 9.56 3.39
C PRO A 53 -15.73 10.85 4.22
N THR A 54 -16.89 11.44 4.50
CA THR A 54 -16.98 12.73 5.23
C THR A 54 -16.24 12.75 6.57
N ASN A 55 -16.21 11.61 7.28
CA ASN A 55 -15.50 11.42 8.54
C ASN A 55 -14.16 10.68 8.36
N GLY A 56 -13.67 10.60 7.11
CA GLY A 56 -12.43 9.92 6.78
C GLY A 56 -11.21 10.77 7.05
N ILE A 57 -10.20 10.16 7.65
CA ILE A 57 -8.90 10.77 7.97
C ILE A 57 -7.83 10.03 7.19
N CYS A 58 -7.01 10.75 6.44
CA CYS A 58 -5.80 10.21 5.81
C CYS A 58 -4.73 10.05 6.88
N LEU A 59 -4.11 8.87 6.95
CA LEU A 59 -3.08 8.55 7.96
C LEU A 59 -1.67 8.48 7.34
N ALA A 60 -1.56 8.10 6.07
CA ALA A 60 -0.30 8.04 5.35
C ALA A 60 -0.49 8.29 3.85
N SER A 61 0.57 8.78 3.22
CA SER A 61 0.60 9.10 1.78
C SER A 61 1.98 8.78 1.20
N ASN A 62 2.11 8.81 -0.12
CA ASN A 62 3.39 8.88 -0.80
C ASN A 62 3.30 9.80 -2.04
N LYS A 63 4.41 9.91 -2.80
CA LYS A 63 4.46 10.77 -4.00
C LYS A 63 3.48 10.37 -5.10
N ILE A 64 3.04 9.09 -5.13
CA ILE A 64 2.13 8.57 -6.16
C ILE A 64 0.69 8.74 -5.69
N ASN A 65 0.35 8.24 -4.49
CA ASN A 65 -1.01 8.26 -3.98
C ASN A 65 -1.11 9.16 -2.73
N LYS A 66 -2.02 10.11 -2.77
CA LYS A 66 -2.31 11.01 -1.64
C LYS A 66 -2.89 10.29 -0.42
N VAL A 67 -3.52 9.13 -0.62
CA VAL A 67 -4.09 8.29 0.43
C VAL A 67 -3.52 6.88 0.30
N GLN A 68 -2.50 6.58 1.09
CA GLN A 68 -1.96 5.22 1.23
C GLN A 68 -2.63 4.46 2.37
N SER A 69 -3.06 5.17 3.39
CA SER A 69 -3.93 4.60 4.41
C SER A 69 -4.90 5.64 4.95
N SER A 70 -6.02 5.14 5.45
CA SER A 70 -7.11 5.96 5.97
C SER A 70 -7.82 5.29 7.14
N TYR A 71 -8.45 6.10 7.96
CA TYR A 71 -9.34 5.69 9.02
C TYR A 71 -10.70 6.39 8.87
N PHE A 72 -11.79 5.68 9.07
CA PHE A 72 -13.14 6.25 9.14
C PHE A 72 -14.07 5.33 9.93
N THR A 73 -15.27 5.83 10.24
CA THR A 73 -16.29 5.06 10.97
C THR A 73 -17.55 4.90 10.14
N VAL A 74 -18.21 3.74 10.29
CA VAL A 74 -19.54 3.48 9.75
C VAL A 74 -20.40 2.90 10.89
N GLY A 75 -21.35 3.70 11.36
CA GLY A 75 -22.06 3.37 12.59
C GLY A 75 -21.10 3.26 13.77
N LYS A 76 -21.06 2.10 14.42
CA LYS A 76 -20.13 1.81 15.53
C LYS A 76 -18.82 1.16 15.07
N SER A 77 -18.68 0.83 13.79
CA SER A 77 -17.52 0.14 13.27
C SER A 77 -16.39 1.10 12.94
N LYS A 78 -15.18 0.78 13.40
CA LYS A 78 -13.93 1.45 13.03
C LYS A 78 -13.33 0.74 11.83
N ILE A 79 -13.01 1.47 10.78
CA ILE A 79 -12.51 0.92 9.51
C ILE A 79 -11.15 1.54 9.21
N TYR A 80 -10.17 0.69 8.95
CA TYR A 80 -8.86 1.07 8.42
C TYR A 80 -8.75 0.59 6.99
N GLY A 81 -8.43 1.49 6.07
CA GLY A 81 -8.16 1.18 4.67
C GLY A 81 -6.67 1.34 4.39
N LEU A 82 -6.06 0.32 3.78
CA LEU A 82 -4.67 0.35 3.33
C LEU A 82 -4.64 0.12 1.82
N GLN A 83 -3.87 0.92 1.08
CA GLN A 83 -3.61 0.72 -0.35
C GLN A 83 -2.44 -0.26 -0.59
N TYR A 84 -1.62 -0.47 0.42
CA TYR A 84 -0.53 -1.44 0.42
C TYR A 84 -0.93 -2.71 1.18
N HIS A 85 -0.13 -3.76 1.06
CA HIS A 85 -0.40 -5.11 1.54
C HIS A 85 0.64 -5.57 2.56
N PRO A 86 0.55 -5.18 3.84
CA PRO A 86 1.51 -5.61 4.86
C PRO A 86 1.50 -7.13 5.09
N GLU A 87 0.40 -7.81 4.75
CA GLU A 87 0.23 -9.27 4.89
C GLU A 87 0.95 -10.06 3.80
N ILE A 88 1.27 -9.45 2.67
CA ILE A 88 1.93 -10.13 1.53
C ILE A 88 3.44 -9.90 1.58
N THR A 89 4.22 -10.89 1.15
CA THR A 89 5.68 -10.73 1.03
C THR A 89 6.10 -10.21 -0.35
N TYR A 90 7.28 -9.62 -0.45
CA TYR A 90 7.82 -9.16 -1.72
C TYR A 90 8.06 -10.31 -2.72
N GLU A 91 8.43 -11.51 -2.23
CA GLU A 91 8.58 -12.69 -3.07
C GLU A 91 7.25 -13.07 -3.74
N LYS A 92 6.14 -13.02 -3.00
CA LYS A 92 4.80 -13.25 -3.57
C LYS A 92 4.41 -12.16 -4.57
N MET A 93 4.80 -10.90 -4.31
CA MET A 93 4.58 -9.82 -5.29
C MET A 93 5.38 -10.04 -6.58
N ILE A 94 6.63 -10.50 -6.49
CA ILE A 94 7.42 -10.86 -7.66
C ILE A 94 6.74 -11.98 -8.45
N SER A 95 6.31 -13.05 -7.79
CA SER A 95 5.58 -14.14 -8.45
C SER A 95 4.28 -13.64 -9.12
N LEU A 96 3.59 -12.68 -8.52
CA LEU A 96 2.40 -12.07 -9.11
C LEU A 96 2.72 -11.22 -10.35
N ILE A 97 3.84 -10.49 -10.33
CA ILE A 97 4.31 -9.71 -11.48
C ILE A 97 4.65 -10.66 -12.63
N GLU A 98 5.42 -11.71 -12.37
CA GLU A 98 5.79 -12.73 -13.37
C GLU A 98 4.55 -13.41 -13.97
N PHE A 99 3.61 -13.82 -13.14
CA PHE A 99 2.34 -14.43 -13.59
C PHE A 99 1.50 -13.48 -14.44
N ARG A 100 1.56 -12.17 -14.20
CA ARG A 100 0.76 -11.16 -14.92
C ARG A 100 1.54 -10.38 -15.97
N LYS A 101 2.77 -10.78 -16.31
CA LYS A 101 3.68 -10.02 -17.18
C LYS A 101 3.04 -9.57 -18.49
N ASP A 102 2.40 -10.48 -19.23
CA ASP A 102 1.77 -10.17 -20.51
C ASP A 102 0.65 -9.13 -20.34
N ARG A 103 -0.17 -9.25 -19.30
CA ARG A 103 -1.22 -8.29 -18.98
C ARG A 103 -0.64 -6.92 -18.61
N LEU A 104 0.48 -6.89 -17.88
CA LEU A 104 1.14 -5.65 -17.46
C LEU A 104 1.74 -4.90 -18.67
N ILE A 105 2.26 -5.62 -19.65
CA ILE A 105 2.81 -5.05 -20.88
C ILE A 105 1.69 -4.69 -21.87
N GLN A 106 0.89 -5.69 -22.29
CA GLN A 106 -0.01 -5.54 -23.43
C GLN A 106 -1.30 -4.80 -23.08
N THR A 107 -1.91 -5.10 -21.93
CA THR A 107 -3.23 -4.57 -21.55
C THR A 107 -3.12 -3.32 -20.68
N ARG A 108 -2.33 -3.40 -19.63
CA ARG A 108 -2.20 -2.30 -18.66
C ARG A 108 -1.18 -1.24 -19.08
N LYS A 109 -0.23 -1.61 -19.94
CA LYS A 109 0.84 -0.74 -20.45
C LYS A 109 1.62 -0.06 -19.33
N VAL A 110 1.85 -0.79 -18.24
CA VAL A 110 2.63 -0.30 -17.08
C VAL A 110 4.11 -0.44 -17.35
N PHE A 111 4.50 -1.49 -18.06
CA PHE A 111 5.85 -1.74 -18.54
C PHE A 111 5.85 -1.81 -20.06
N ARG A 112 6.95 -1.40 -20.68
CA ARG A 112 7.14 -1.44 -22.14
C ARG A 112 7.39 -2.85 -22.63
N ASP A 113 8.22 -3.61 -21.88
CA ASP A 113 8.73 -4.91 -22.27
C ASP A 113 9.12 -5.76 -21.06
N GLU A 114 9.56 -7.00 -21.31
CA GLU A 114 10.02 -7.91 -20.26
C GLU A 114 11.33 -7.46 -19.58
N GLU A 115 12.16 -6.70 -20.26
CA GLU A 115 13.41 -6.19 -19.68
C GLU A 115 13.13 -5.16 -18.59
N GLU A 116 12.17 -4.29 -18.83
CA GLU A 116 11.72 -3.34 -17.81
C GLU A 116 11.11 -4.05 -16.59
N ILE A 117 10.37 -5.13 -16.79
CA ILE A 117 9.87 -5.98 -15.69
C ILE A 117 11.03 -6.62 -14.90
N LYS A 118 12.04 -7.17 -15.58
CA LYS A 118 13.22 -7.76 -14.92
C LYS A 118 13.94 -6.72 -14.07
N ASN A 119 14.16 -5.52 -14.59
CA ASN A 119 14.79 -4.43 -13.85
C ASN A 119 13.97 -4.00 -12.63
N HIS A 120 12.65 -3.95 -12.78
CA HIS A 120 11.74 -3.68 -11.67
C HIS A 120 11.77 -4.78 -10.59
N ILE A 121 11.79 -6.04 -10.99
CA ILE A 121 11.95 -7.17 -10.06
C ILE A 121 13.30 -7.11 -9.32
N LEU A 122 14.40 -6.75 -10.00
CA LEU A 122 15.69 -6.54 -9.35
C LEU A 122 15.64 -5.42 -8.30
N PHE A 123 14.91 -4.35 -8.58
CA PHE A 123 14.66 -3.30 -7.59
C PHE A 123 13.91 -3.84 -6.36
N ILE A 124 12.83 -4.61 -6.55
CA ILE A 124 12.07 -5.21 -5.44
C ILE A 124 12.94 -6.20 -4.64
N LYS A 125 13.82 -6.98 -5.31
CA LYS A 125 14.74 -7.90 -4.63
C LYS A 125 15.71 -7.20 -3.67
N LYS A 126 16.13 -5.97 -3.96
CA LYS A 126 16.94 -5.17 -3.02
C LYS A 126 16.16 -4.84 -1.74
N GLU A 127 14.85 -4.60 -1.86
CA GLU A 127 14.01 -4.33 -0.71
C GLU A 127 13.84 -5.57 0.19
N ILE A 128 13.82 -6.78 -0.37
CA ILE A 128 13.75 -8.03 0.42
C ILE A 128 14.92 -8.10 1.42
N ALA A 129 16.13 -7.72 0.99
CA ALA A 129 17.33 -7.80 1.81
C ALA A 129 17.31 -6.86 3.03
N VAL A 130 16.56 -5.76 2.95
CA VAL A 130 16.48 -4.75 4.02
C VAL A 130 15.14 -4.75 4.75
N SER A 131 14.13 -5.46 4.23
CA SER A 131 12.79 -5.47 4.81
C SER A 131 12.75 -6.22 6.15
N ASN A 132 12.04 -5.64 7.12
CA ASN A 132 11.83 -6.24 8.43
C ASN A 132 10.37 -6.68 8.56
N LYS A 133 10.13 -8.00 8.73
CA LYS A 133 8.79 -8.58 8.85
C LYS A 133 8.00 -7.97 10.00
N SER A 134 8.61 -7.74 11.17
CA SER A 134 7.90 -7.18 12.32
C SER A 134 7.47 -5.74 12.06
N GLN A 135 8.33 -4.93 11.42
CA GLN A 135 7.96 -3.58 10.98
C GLN A 135 6.87 -3.60 9.89
N ARG A 136 6.95 -4.52 8.93
CA ARG A 136 5.95 -4.65 7.87
C ARG A 136 4.56 -5.00 8.40
N MET A 137 4.48 -5.84 9.45
CA MET A 137 3.23 -6.37 9.99
C MET A 137 2.63 -5.53 11.14
N ILE A 138 3.23 -4.41 11.51
CA ILE A 138 2.83 -3.62 12.69
C ILE A 138 1.37 -3.19 12.63
N GLU A 139 0.89 -2.72 11.49
CA GLU A 139 -0.49 -2.23 11.33
C GLU A 139 -1.50 -3.35 11.65
N LEU A 140 -1.27 -4.55 11.11
CA LEU A 140 -2.16 -5.69 11.35
C LEU A 140 -2.10 -6.13 12.82
N LYS A 141 -0.89 -6.15 13.40
CA LYS A 141 -0.74 -6.47 14.82
C LYS A 141 -1.48 -5.46 15.70
N ASN A 142 -1.24 -4.17 15.49
CA ASN A 142 -1.89 -3.12 16.28
C ASN A 142 -3.41 -3.12 16.09
N TRP A 143 -3.90 -3.41 14.89
CA TRP A 143 -5.32 -3.57 14.65
C TRP A 143 -5.90 -4.75 15.44
N MET A 144 -5.26 -5.92 15.39
CA MET A 144 -5.69 -7.10 16.17
C MET A 144 -5.68 -6.83 17.68
N ASP A 145 -4.63 -6.17 18.18
CA ASP A 145 -4.52 -5.79 19.60
C ASP A 145 -5.63 -4.80 20.02
N SER A 146 -6.21 -4.04 19.08
CA SER A 146 -7.26 -3.05 19.35
C SER A 146 -8.69 -3.62 19.43
N ILE A 147 -8.90 -4.86 19.00
CA ILE A 147 -10.21 -5.54 19.02
C ILE A 147 -10.33 -6.59 20.12
N ASN A 148 -9.24 -6.86 20.84
CA ASN A 148 -9.21 -7.70 22.05
C ASN A 148 -9.28 -6.81 23.28
#